data_475622fbf7e9effcbca98123d87e8256
#
_entry.id   475622fbf7e9effcbca98123d87e8256
#
_cell.length_a   1.000
_cell.length_b   1.000
_cell.length_c   1.000
_cell.angle_alpha   90.00
_cell.angle_beta   90.00
_cell.angle_gamma   90.00
#
_symmetry.space_group_name_H-M   'P 1'
#
loop_
_entity.id
_entity.type
_entity.pdbx_description
1 polymer ?
#
loop_
_entity_poly.entity_id
_entity_poly.type
_entity_poly.pdbx_seq_one_letter_code
_entity_poly.pdbx_strand_id
1 'polypeptide(L)'
;MQIGIVGLGRMGANIARRLMRGGQTCVVYDHAPDATQAVVADGATGASDLGDLVQKLAAPRSVWLMLPAGKITEDTLNDLYEILEAGDAVIDGGNSFYKDDIVHAAKLKEKGIHFIDVGTSGGVWGLERGYCMMIGGDKDVVQRHDPILSVLAPGRGDIPATPNREGRDPRVENGYMYVGPVGSGHFVKMVHNGIEYGLMQAYAEGFDILKHKSSTELPEAQRYDLDIADIAEVWRRGSVVSSWLLDLTAGALAGNSTLDKYSSEVADSGEGRWTIEAAIEEAVPAQVLSAALYSRFRSREDNSFADRMLSAMRFGFGGHKEFTPGLK
;
A
#
# COMPACT_ATOMS: atom_id res chain seq x y z
N MET A 1 13.52 -17.62 14.48
CA MET A 1 14.49 -16.58 14.09
C MET A 1 14.24 -15.34 14.94
N GLN A 2 15.27 -14.52 15.21
CA GLN A 2 15.11 -13.23 15.91
C GLN A 2 15.15 -12.08 14.90
N ILE A 3 14.35 -11.03 15.12
CA ILE A 3 14.29 -9.86 14.23
C ILE A 3 13.99 -8.58 15.02
N GLY A 4 14.64 -7.49 14.64
CA GLY A 4 14.29 -6.13 15.11
C GLY A 4 13.16 -5.55 14.27
N ILE A 5 12.21 -4.86 14.88
CA ILE A 5 11.15 -4.13 14.18
C ILE A 5 11.21 -2.67 14.62
N VAL A 6 11.36 -1.78 13.65
CA VAL A 6 11.40 -0.32 13.86
C VAL A 6 10.18 0.31 13.19
N GLY A 7 9.45 1.12 13.96
CA GLY A 7 8.18 1.70 13.52
C GLY A 7 7.00 0.78 13.86
N LEU A 8 6.33 1.09 14.97
CA LEU A 8 5.25 0.27 15.54
C LEU A 8 3.87 0.91 15.34
N GLY A 9 3.69 1.60 14.23
CA GLY A 9 2.37 2.00 13.75
C GLY A 9 1.47 0.79 13.51
N ARG A 10 0.28 0.99 12.97
CA ARG A 10 -0.72 -0.08 12.76
C ARG A 10 -0.16 -1.32 12.05
N MET A 11 0.69 -1.14 11.04
CA MET A 11 1.26 -2.27 10.30
C MET A 11 2.44 -2.89 11.03
N GLY A 12 3.42 -2.10 11.49
CA GLY A 12 4.61 -2.65 12.14
C GLY A 12 4.30 -3.41 13.44
N ALA A 13 3.41 -2.89 14.27
CA ALA A 13 2.92 -3.61 15.45
C ALA A 13 2.24 -4.95 15.09
N ASN A 14 1.43 -4.97 14.02
CA ASN A 14 0.76 -6.19 13.56
C ASN A 14 1.75 -7.19 12.94
N ILE A 15 2.79 -6.73 12.25
CA ILE A 15 3.89 -7.59 11.76
C ILE A 15 4.59 -8.26 12.95
N ALA A 16 4.98 -7.48 13.97
CA ALA A 16 5.60 -8.04 15.18
C ALA A 16 4.71 -9.10 15.86
N ARG A 17 3.42 -8.78 16.05
CA ARG A 17 2.44 -9.72 16.64
C ARG A 17 2.28 -10.99 15.84
N ARG A 18 2.17 -10.89 14.51
CA ARG A 18 2.04 -12.06 13.64
C ARG A 18 3.30 -12.92 13.66
N LEU A 19 4.47 -12.32 13.67
CA LEU A 19 5.76 -13.02 13.80
C LEU A 19 5.85 -13.77 15.13
N MET A 20 5.48 -13.15 16.25
CA MET A 20 5.48 -13.78 17.56
C MET A 20 4.46 -14.95 17.63
N ARG A 21 3.27 -14.79 17.05
CA ARG A 21 2.29 -15.89 16.92
C ARG A 21 2.86 -17.07 16.14
N GLY A 22 3.73 -16.82 15.15
CA GLY A 22 4.44 -17.81 14.36
C GLY A 22 5.75 -18.33 15.01
N GLY A 23 5.98 -18.02 16.30
CA GLY A 23 7.14 -18.54 17.07
C GLY A 23 8.45 -17.79 16.82
N GLN A 24 8.41 -16.61 16.18
CA GLN A 24 9.58 -15.78 16.01
C GLN A 24 9.79 -14.86 17.23
N THR A 25 11.01 -14.43 17.47
CA THR A 25 11.35 -13.52 18.57
C THR A 25 11.54 -12.10 18.00
N CYS A 26 10.81 -11.13 18.55
CA CYS A 26 10.87 -9.73 18.11
C CYS A 26 11.50 -8.82 19.16
N VAL A 27 12.48 -8.00 18.74
CA VAL A 27 12.96 -6.83 19.47
C VAL A 27 12.33 -5.61 18.79
N VAL A 28 11.64 -4.76 19.54
CA VAL A 28 10.79 -3.72 18.94
C VAL A 28 11.16 -2.32 19.45
N TYR A 29 11.13 -1.35 18.53
CA TYR A 29 11.38 0.06 18.83
C TYR A 29 10.48 0.98 18.03
N ASP A 30 9.98 2.00 18.68
CA ASP A 30 9.32 3.16 18.08
C ASP A 30 9.74 4.42 18.83
N HIS A 31 9.79 5.56 18.13
CA HIS A 31 10.05 6.86 18.76
C HIS A 31 8.98 7.25 19.79
N ALA A 32 7.76 6.70 19.68
CA ALA A 32 6.70 6.82 20.67
C ALA A 32 6.79 5.66 21.69
N PRO A 33 7.20 5.89 22.93
CA PRO A 33 7.39 4.83 23.94
C PRO A 33 6.13 3.98 24.18
N ASP A 34 4.95 4.59 24.12
CA ASP A 34 3.68 3.89 24.31
C ASP A 34 3.44 2.83 23.23
N ALA A 35 3.86 3.08 21.97
CA ALA A 35 3.78 2.12 20.90
C ALA A 35 4.69 0.90 21.16
N THR A 36 5.90 1.13 21.66
CA THR A 36 6.81 0.05 22.08
C THR A 36 6.21 -0.75 23.22
N GLN A 37 5.71 -0.09 24.28
CA GLN A 37 5.12 -0.75 25.45
C GLN A 37 3.91 -1.61 25.08
N ALA A 38 3.07 -1.16 24.16
CA ALA A 38 1.92 -1.91 23.69
C ALA A 38 2.32 -3.25 23.07
N VAL A 39 3.40 -3.32 22.29
CA VAL A 39 3.87 -4.56 21.66
C VAL A 39 4.68 -5.42 22.65
N VAL A 40 5.37 -4.80 23.62
CA VAL A 40 6.02 -5.51 24.73
C VAL A 40 4.99 -6.25 25.59
N ALA A 41 3.83 -5.63 25.84
CA ALA A 41 2.73 -6.30 26.56
C ALA A 41 2.21 -7.55 25.83
N ASP A 42 2.39 -7.63 24.51
CA ASP A 42 2.05 -8.81 23.68
C ASP A 42 3.19 -9.85 23.60
N GLY A 43 4.34 -9.61 24.27
CA GLY A 43 5.43 -10.58 24.39
C GLY A 43 6.73 -10.23 23.65
N ALA A 44 6.85 -9.06 23.04
CA ALA A 44 8.10 -8.60 22.43
C ALA A 44 9.13 -8.13 23.46
N THR A 45 10.40 -8.07 23.07
CA THR A 45 11.45 -7.38 23.83
C THR A 45 11.50 -5.91 23.37
N GLY A 46 11.27 -4.96 24.28
CA GLY A 46 11.36 -3.54 23.98
C GLY A 46 12.81 -3.06 23.90
N ALA A 47 13.06 -2.06 23.06
CA ALA A 47 14.30 -1.31 23.01
C ALA A 47 14.06 0.18 23.26
N SER A 48 15.02 0.87 23.89
CA SER A 48 14.97 2.29 24.19
C SER A 48 15.35 3.19 23.02
N ASP A 49 16.18 2.66 22.12
CA ASP A 49 16.68 3.32 20.92
C ASP A 49 17.19 2.29 19.91
N LEU A 50 17.70 2.73 18.75
CA LEU A 50 18.24 1.85 17.70
C LEU A 50 19.48 1.09 18.16
N GLY A 51 20.36 1.72 18.95
CA GLY A 51 21.56 1.09 19.50
C GLY A 51 21.20 -0.06 20.46
N ASP A 52 20.24 0.14 21.35
CA ASP A 52 19.75 -0.87 22.29
C ASP A 52 19.04 -2.01 21.51
N LEU A 53 18.27 -1.68 20.45
CA LEU A 53 17.68 -2.69 19.57
C LEU A 53 18.75 -3.60 18.94
N VAL A 54 19.77 -3.01 18.35
CA VAL A 54 20.87 -3.75 17.70
C VAL A 54 21.65 -4.59 18.70
N GLN A 55 21.91 -4.09 19.91
CA GLN A 55 22.61 -4.85 20.98
C GLN A 55 21.81 -6.07 21.46
N LYS A 56 20.49 -6.01 21.43
CA LYS A 56 19.59 -7.12 21.81
C LYS A 56 19.43 -8.17 20.73
N LEU A 57 19.93 -7.94 19.51
CA LEU A 57 19.85 -8.87 18.38
C LEU A 57 21.14 -9.72 18.27
N ALA A 58 20.98 -11.00 17.98
CA ALA A 58 22.07 -11.90 17.69
C ALA A 58 22.53 -11.72 16.22
N ALA A 59 23.84 -11.66 16.00
CA ALA A 59 24.42 -11.59 14.66
C ALA A 59 24.29 -12.93 13.88
N PRO A 60 24.11 -12.95 12.57
CA PRO A 60 23.88 -11.76 11.74
C PRO A 60 22.47 -11.18 12.01
N ARG A 61 22.43 -9.89 12.32
CA ARG A 61 21.23 -9.20 12.74
C ARG A 61 20.32 -8.90 11.55
N SER A 62 19.01 -8.83 11.81
CA SER A 62 18.02 -8.42 10.82
C SER A 62 17.10 -7.37 11.44
N VAL A 63 16.96 -6.23 10.77
CA VAL A 63 16.14 -5.10 11.22
C VAL A 63 15.10 -4.78 10.15
N TRP A 64 13.82 -4.92 10.49
CA TRP A 64 12.68 -4.59 9.65
C TRP A 64 12.20 -3.17 9.95
N LEU A 65 12.17 -2.33 8.94
CA LEU A 65 11.64 -0.97 9.00
C LEU A 65 10.20 -0.95 8.51
N MET A 66 9.34 -0.26 9.26
CA MET A 66 7.94 -0.01 8.91
C MET A 66 7.64 1.47 9.09
N LEU A 67 8.34 2.30 8.32
CA LEU A 67 8.40 3.75 8.44
C LEU A 67 7.76 4.45 7.22
N PRO A 68 7.34 5.72 7.37
CA PRO A 68 6.96 6.55 6.23
C PRO A 68 8.14 6.76 5.27
N ALA A 69 7.88 6.65 3.97
CA ALA A 69 8.89 6.91 2.93
C ALA A 69 9.50 8.32 3.04
N GLY A 70 10.73 8.47 2.57
CA GLY A 70 11.48 9.72 2.57
C GLY A 70 12.34 9.91 3.81
N LYS A 71 12.42 11.15 4.33
CA LYS A 71 13.42 11.55 5.33
C LYS A 71 13.48 10.68 6.58
N ILE A 72 12.36 10.21 7.11
CA ILE A 72 12.34 9.39 8.34
C ILE A 72 13.03 8.05 8.09
N THR A 73 12.74 7.39 6.97
CA THR A 73 13.40 6.15 6.57
C THR A 73 14.88 6.38 6.27
N GLU A 74 15.22 7.47 5.58
CA GLU A 74 16.59 7.83 5.26
C GLU A 74 17.44 8.09 6.52
N ASP A 75 16.94 8.90 7.45
CA ASP A 75 17.61 9.18 8.72
C ASP A 75 17.84 7.88 9.52
N THR A 76 16.81 7.02 9.63
CA THR A 76 16.93 5.71 10.31
C THR A 76 17.95 4.79 9.64
N LEU A 77 18.00 4.75 8.31
CA LEU A 77 18.99 3.98 7.58
C LEU A 77 20.41 4.50 7.80
N ASN A 78 20.59 5.82 7.90
CA ASN A 78 21.86 6.44 8.22
C ASN A 78 22.32 6.07 9.64
N ASP A 79 21.43 6.09 10.62
CA ASP A 79 21.75 5.68 11.99
C ASP A 79 22.11 4.18 12.06
N LEU A 80 21.35 3.32 11.37
CA LEU A 80 21.62 1.88 11.30
C LEU A 80 22.96 1.59 10.57
N TYR A 81 23.29 2.37 9.54
CA TYR A 81 24.59 2.27 8.86
C TYR A 81 25.77 2.42 9.84
N GLU A 82 25.66 3.29 10.85
CA GLU A 82 26.73 3.52 11.81
C GLU A 82 26.90 2.36 12.81
N ILE A 83 25.83 1.65 13.16
CA ILE A 83 25.80 0.67 14.26
C ILE A 83 25.69 -0.80 13.82
N LEU A 84 25.30 -1.08 12.58
CA LEU A 84 25.27 -2.45 12.03
C LEU A 84 26.63 -2.86 11.49
N GLU A 85 26.83 -4.18 11.37
CA GLU A 85 28.08 -4.81 10.95
C GLU A 85 27.90 -5.62 9.67
N ALA A 86 29.02 -6.01 9.05
CA ALA A 86 29.00 -6.84 7.85
C ALA A 86 28.25 -8.17 8.08
N GLY A 87 27.39 -8.52 7.15
CA GLY A 87 26.50 -9.70 7.21
C GLY A 87 25.13 -9.42 7.83
N ASP A 88 24.95 -8.30 8.53
CA ASP A 88 23.64 -7.85 9.00
C ASP A 88 22.74 -7.45 7.80
N ALA A 89 21.44 -7.39 8.01
CA ALA A 89 20.48 -7.02 6.99
C ALA A 89 19.46 -5.98 7.48
N VAL A 90 19.16 -5.00 6.65
CA VAL A 90 18.02 -4.10 6.80
C VAL A 90 16.96 -4.51 5.81
N ILE A 91 15.72 -4.59 6.27
CA ILE A 91 14.53 -4.93 5.48
C ILE A 91 13.59 -3.73 5.51
N ASP A 92 13.42 -3.07 4.38
CA ASP A 92 12.42 -2.01 4.25
C ASP A 92 11.09 -2.61 3.79
N GLY A 93 10.10 -2.61 4.69
CA GLY A 93 8.73 -3.08 4.43
C GLY A 93 7.72 -1.93 4.30
N GLY A 94 8.19 -0.69 4.26
CA GLY A 94 7.37 0.50 4.03
C GLY A 94 6.87 0.61 2.58
N ASN A 95 6.21 1.72 2.28
CA ASN A 95 5.87 2.07 0.90
C ASN A 95 6.94 3.02 0.35
N SER A 96 8.17 2.53 0.20
CA SER A 96 9.31 3.31 -0.27
C SER A 96 9.39 3.38 -1.80
N PHE A 97 10.06 4.41 -2.30
CA PHE A 97 10.29 4.55 -3.72
C PHE A 97 11.47 3.67 -4.15
N TYR A 98 11.24 2.77 -5.09
CA TYR A 98 12.21 1.76 -5.49
C TYR A 98 13.58 2.31 -5.95
N LYS A 99 13.64 3.56 -6.47
CA LYS A 99 14.90 4.20 -6.84
C LYS A 99 15.73 4.61 -5.62
N ASP A 100 15.06 4.97 -4.51
CA ASP A 100 15.75 5.28 -3.26
C ASP A 100 16.36 4.01 -2.65
N ASP A 101 15.68 2.86 -2.78
CA ASP A 101 16.20 1.57 -2.32
C ASP A 101 17.58 1.24 -2.95
N ILE A 102 17.71 1.51 -4.26
CA ILE A 102 18.98 1.27 -4.98
C ILE A 102 20.12 2.11 -4.39
N VAL A 103 19.81 3.36 -4.02
CA VAL A 103 20.79 4.28 -3.41
C VAL A 103 21.14 3.81 -1.99
N HIS A 104 20.13 3.48 -1.19
CA HIS A 104 20.32 3.00 0.18
C HIS A 104 21.11 1.69 0.21
N ALA A 105 20.79 0.75 -0.66
CA ALA A 105 21.51 -0.52 -0.75
C ALA A 105 22.96 -0.33 -1.15
N ALA A 106 23.26 0.56 -2.10
CA ALA A 106 24.64 0.85 -2.50
C ALA A 106 25.47 1.37 -1.32
N LYS A 107 24.91 2.28 -0.51
CA LYS A 107 25.55 2.80 0.70
C LYS A 107 25.80 1.71 1.76
N LEU A 108 24.76 0.93 2.10
CA LEU A 108 24.86 -0.14 3.11
C LEU A 108 25.91 -1.20 2.70
N LYS A 109 25.98 -1.50 1.43
CA LYS A 109 26.95 -2.46 0.86
C LYS A 109 28.40 -2.06 1.09
N GLU A 110 28.72 -0.78 1.24
CA GLU A 110 30.11 -0.32 1.55
C GLU A 110 30.63 -0.91 2.87
N LYS A 111 29.71 -1.15 3.84
CA LYS A 111 30.01 -1.84 5.11
C LYS A 111 29.70 -3.34 5.09
N GLY A 112 29.30 -3.91 3.96
CA GLY A 112 28.87 -5.31 3.87
C GLY A 112 27.51 -5.60 4.51
N ILE A 113 26.69 -4.57 4.72
CA ILE A 113 25.32 -4.69 5.22
C ILE A 113 24.39 -4.93 4.03
N HIS A 114 23.49 -5.89 4.16
CA HIS A 114 22.51 -6.23 3.12
C HIS A 114 21.26 -5.37 3.23
N PHE A 115 20.66 -5.07 2.07
CA PHE A 115 19.36 -4.40 1.99
C PHE A 115 18.35 -5.28 1.26
N ILE A 116 17.16 -5.38 1.81
CA ILE A 116 16.00 -6.09 1.24
C ILE A 116 14.83 -5.11 1.20
N ASP A 117 14.20 -4.97 0.07
CA ASP A 117 12.97 -4.22 -0.10
C ASP A 117 11.76 -5.17 -0.17
N VAL A 118 10.74 -4.92 0.63
CA VAL A 118 9.56 -5.78 0.71
C VAL A 118 8.30 -4.97 0.45
N GLY A 119 7.79 -5.06 -0.75
CA GLY A 119 6.47 -4.55 -1.08
C GLY A 119 5.40 -5.36 -0.34
N THR A 120 4.79 -4.74 0.67
CA THR A 120 3.84 -5.40 1.57
C THR A 120 2.41 -4.98 1.28
N SER A 121 1.53 -5.92 0.95
CA SER A 121 0.09 -5.69 0.73
C SER A 121 -0.75 -6.50 1.72
N GLY A 122 -1.73 -5.86 2.35
CA GLY A 122 -2.61 -6.46 3.37
C GLY A 122 -3.13 -5.44 4.38
N GLY A 123 -2.47 -4.29 4.50
CA GLY A 123 -2.86 -3.18 5.36
C GLY A 123 -3.08 -3.60 6.81
N VAL A 124 -4.06 -3.00 7.46
CA VAL A 124 -4.39 -3.28 8.87
C VAL A 124 -4.93 -4.69 9.11
N TRP A 125 -5.40 -5.38 8.06
CA TRP A 125 -5.94 -6.73 8.14
C TRP A 125 -4.85 -7.82 8.10
N GLY A 126 -3.61 -7.45 7.84
CA GLY A 126 -2.50 -8.38 7.71
C GLY A 126 -2.21 -9.22 8.95
N LEU A 127 -2.58 -8.74 10.16
CA LEU A 127 -2.46 -9.53 11.38
C LEU A 127 -3.18 -10.88 11.28
N GLU A 128 -4.40 -10.87 10.75
CA GLU A 128 -5.24 -12.08 10.66
C GLU A 128 -5.12 -12.74 9.26
N ARG A 129 -5.12 -11.96 8.20
CA ARG A 129 -5.12 -12.47 6.83
C ARG A 129 -3.73 -12.78 6.27
N GLY A 130 -2.67 -12.28 6.90
CA GLY A 130 -1.31 -12.28 6.35
C GLY A 130 -1.08 -11.16 5.34
N TYR A 131 0.18 -11.07 4.89
CA TYR A 131 0.66 -10.05 3.97
C TYR A 131 1.13 -10.69 2.66
N CYS A 132 0.55 -10.27 1.53
CA CYS A 132 1.13 -10.58 0.23
C CYS A 132 2.42 -9.77 0.06
N MET A 133 3.53 -10.45 -0.29
CA MET A 133 4.85 -9.80 -0.31
C MET A 133 5.60 -10.07 -1.61
N MET A 134 6.15 -8.98 -2.18
CA MET A 134 7.05 -8.97 -3.32
C MET A 134 8.42 -8.51 -2.81
N ILE A 135 9.45 -9.33 -2.97
CA ILE A 135 10.72 -9.17 -2.25
C ILE A 135 11.87 -8.99 -3.23
N GLY A 136 12.56 -7.86 -3.10
CA GLY A 136 13.80 -7.54 -3.79
C GLY A 136 15.02 -7.62 -2.87
N GLY A 137 16.19 -7.91 -3.44
CA GLY A 137 17.45 -8.00 -2.70
C GLY A 137 18.40 -9.08 -3.21
N ASP A 138 19.49 -9.31 -2.48
CA ASP A 138 20.38 -10.44 -2.74
C ASP A 138 19.64 -11.76 -2.44
N LYS A 139 19.54 -12.63 -3.44
CA LYS A 139 18.72 -13.85 -3.39
C LYS A 139 19.00 -14.74 -2.18
N ASP A 140 20.25 -14.96 -1.86
CA ASP A 140 20.65 -15.83 -0.73
C ASP A 140 20.30 -15.19 0.61
N VAL A 141 20.39 -13.85 0.69
CA VAL A 141 19.97 -13.10 1.88
C VAL A 141 18.47 -13.15 2.06
N VAL A 142 17.69 -12.98 0.97
CA VAL A 142 16.23 -13.15 0.99
C VAL A 142 15.85 -14.56 1.43
N GLN A 143 16.51 -15.60 0.91
CA GLN A 143 16.27 -16.99 1.32
C GLN A 143 16.56 -17.23 2.81
N ARG A 144 17.58 -16.59 3.38
CA ARG A 144 17.86 -16.64 4.82
C ARG A 144 16.68 -16.18 5.67
N HIS A 145 15.85 -15.25 5.13
CA HIS A 145 14.68 -14.70 5.81
C HIS A 145 13.38 -15.45 5.53
N ASP A 146 13.41 -16.56 4.79
CA ASP A 146 12.22 -17.36 4.50
C ASP A 146 11.40 -17.76 5.74
N PRO A 147 11.99 -18.08 6.92
CA PRO A 147 11.25 -18.32 8.15
C PRO A 147 10.41 -17.14 8.67
N ILE A 148 10.83 -15.91 8.37
CA ILE A 148 10.09 -14.67 8.68
C ILE A 148 8.99 -14.46 7.63
N LEU A 149 9.36 -14.53 6.36
CA LEU A 149 8.48 -14.26 5.24
C LEU A 149 7.31 -15.25 5.17
N SER A 150 7.57 -16.54 5.41
CA SER A 150 6.52 -17.57 5.42
C SER A 150 5.48 -17.37 6.54
N VAL A 151 5.90 -16.88 7.71
CA VAL A 151 4.99 -16.57 8.82
C VAL A 151 4.14 -15.33 8.51
N LEU A 152 4.73 -14.33 7.88
CA LEU A 152 4.01 -13.11 7.49
C LEU A 152 3.02 -13.36 6.36
N ALA A 153 3.30 -14.27 5.45
CA ALA A 153 2.48 -14.56 4.29
C ALA A 153 1.06 -15.07 4.66
N PRO A 154 0.06 -14.88 3.78
CA PRO A 154 -1.32 -15.34 4.04
C PRO A 154 -1.44 -16.87 4.02
N GLY A 155 -0.50 -17.56 3.39
CA GLY A 155 -0.66 -18.97 3.11
C GLY A 155 -1.59 -19.22 1.92
N ARG A 156 -1.79 -20.49 1.60
CA ARG A 156 -2.53 -20.93 0.43
C ARG A 156 -4.02 -20.58 0.49
N GLY A 157 -4.59 -20.57 1.69
CA GLY A 157 -6.02 -20.35 1.90
C GLY A 157 -6.89 -21.30 1.07
N ASP A 158 -8.10 -20.83 0.73
CA ASP A 158 -9.08 -21.59 -0.06
C ASP A 158 -9.01 -21.26 -1.57
N ILE A 159 -7.99 -20.54 -2.03
CA ILE A 159 -7.84 -20.18 -3.44
C ILE A 159 -7.36 -21.41 -4.21
N PRO A 160 -8.10 -21.87 -5.23
CA PRO A 160 -7.67 -22.98 -6.06
C PRO A 160 -6.32 -22.73 -6.75
N ALA A 161 -5.50 -23.75 -6.88
CA ALA A 161 -4.26 -23.66 -7.64
C ALA A 161 -4.55 -23.27 -9.10
N THR A 162 -3.75 -22.35 -9.62
CA THR A 162 -3.82 -21.97 -11.05
C THR A 162 -3.31 -23.14 -11.89
N PRO A 163 -4.03 -23.60 -12.93
CA PRO A 163 -3.54 -24.64 -13.85
C PRO A 163 -2.20 -24.25 -14.49
N ASN A 164 -1.41 -25.27 -14.88
CA ASN A 164 -0.13 -25.12 -15.58
C ASN A 164 0.96 -24.40 -14.74
N ARG A 165 0.96 -24.63 -13.42
CA ARG A 165 1.99 -24.11 -12.52
C ARG A 165 2.93 -25.18 -11.96
N GLU A 166 2.91 -26.38 -12.48
CA GLU A 166 3.75 -27.50 -12.03
C GLU A 166 5.23 -27.14 -12.13
N GLY A 167 5.99 -27.44 -11.10
CA GLY A 167 7.43 -27.15 -11.02
C GLY A 167 7.82 -25.68 -10.74
N ARG A 168 6.84 -24.79 -10.52
CA ARG A 168 7.11 -23.40 -10.10
C ARG A 168 7.32 -23.32 -8.59
N ASP A 169 7.92 -22.21 -8.14
CA ASP A 169 8.16 -21.93 -6.73
C ASP A 169 6.83 -21.95 -5.92
N PRO A 170 6.67 -22.86 -4.95
CA PRO A 170 5.44 -22.98 -4.17
C PRO A 170 5.16 -21.80 -3.24
N ARG A 171 6.17 -20.97 -2.93
CA ARG A 171 6.01 -19.75 -2.12
C ARG A 171 5.03 -18.77 -2.74
N VAL A 172 4.98 -18.72 -4.06
CA VAL A 172 4.05 -17.86 -4.80
C VAL A 172 2.58 -18.19 -4.46
N GLU A 173 2.24 -19.47 -4.31
CA GLU A 173 0.90 -19.89 -3.90
C GLU A 173 0.61 -19.62 -2.41
N ASN A 174 1.64 -19.35 -1.62
CA ASN A 174 1.49 -18.90 -0.24
C ASN A 174 1.44 -17.36 -0.11
N GLY A 175 1.50 -16.63 -1.22
CA GLY A 175 1.34 -15.17 -1.28
C GLY A 175 2.63 -14.38 -1.07
N TYR A 176 3.81 -14.97 -1.28
CA TYR A 176 5.07 -14.22 -1.28
C TYR A 176 6.06 -14.77 -2.29
N MET A 177 6.93 -13.91 -2.83
CA MET A 177 7.96 -14.33 -3.76
C MET A 177 9.15 -13.37 -3.82
N TYR A 178 10.30 -13.93 -4.15
CA TYR A 178 11.45 -13.16 -4.62
C TYR A 178 11.19 -12.70 -6.06
N VAL A 179 11.22 -11.38 -6.29
CA VAL A 179 10.94 -10.79 -7.61
C VAL A 179 12.17 -10.31 -8.35
N GLY A 180 13.31 -10.13 -7.66
CA GLY A 180 14.53 -9.69 -8.34
C GLY A 180 15.52 -8.98 -7.40
N PRO A 181 16.50 -8.24 -7.95
CA PRO A 181 17.45 -7.46 -7.18
C PRO A 181 16.76 -6.35 -6.37
N VAL A 182 17.56 -5.64 -5.55
CA VAL A 182 17.09 -4.49 -4.77
C VAL A 182 16.29 -3.50 -5.62
N GLY A 183 15.18 -3.02 -5.05
CA GLY A 183 14.21 -2.13 -5.67
C GLY A 183 13.08 -2.85 -6.41
N SER A 184 13.27 -4.12 -6.77
CA SER A 184 12.25 -4.87 -7.52
C SER A 184 10.98 -5.17 -6.71
N GLY A 185 11.08 -5.37 -5.41
CA GLY A 185 9.95 -5.60 -4.53
C GLY A 185 9.03 -4.38 -4.45
N HIS A 186 9.61 -3.22 -4.13
CA HIS A 186 8.89 -1.95 -4.09
C HIS A 186 8.40 -1.51 -5.48
N PHE A 187 9.14 -1.78 -6.55
CA PHE A 187 8.67 -1.53 -7.91
C PHE A 187 7.39 -2.31 -8.22
N VAL A 188 7.37 -3.62 -7.97
CA VAL A 188 6.18 -4.46 -8.19
C VAL A 188 5.02 -4.01 -7.29
N LYS A 189 5.31 -3.64 -6.03
CA LYS A 189 4.29 -3.12 -5.11
C LYS A 189 3.73 -1.77 -5.58
N MET A 190 4.56 -0.88 -6.08
CA MET A 190 4.16 0.41 -6.63
C MET A 190 3.16 0.23 -7.79
N VAL A 191 3.47 -0.67 -8.73
CA VAL A 191 2.56 -0.99 -9.85
C VAL A 191 1.26 -1.62 -9.36
N HIS A 192 1.32 -2.51 -8.36
CA HIS A 192 0.13 -3.04 -7.70
C HIS A 192 -0.76 -1.90 -7.16
N ASN A 193 -0.20 -0.90 -6.51
CA ASN A 193 -0.96 0.23 -5.98
C ASN A 193 -1.53 1.11 -7.11
N GLY A 194 -0.82 1.28 -8.22
CA GLY A 194 -1.38 1.93 -9.42
C GLY A 194 -2.63 1.21 -9.94
N ILE A 195 -2.59 -0.13 -10.03
CA ILE A 195 -3.75 -0.95 -10.41
C ILE A 195 -4.87 -0.80 -9.38
N GLU A 196 -4.56 -0.78 -8.09
CA GLU A 196 -5.53 -0.56 -7.00
C GLU A 196 -6.27 0.77 -7.18
N TYR A 197 -5.57 1.86 -7.53
CA TYR A 197 -6.20 3.16 -7.82
C TYR A 197 -7.19 3.06 -8.98
N GLY A 198 -6.83 2.38 -10.07
CA GLY A 198 -7.71 2.16 -11.20
C GLY A 198 -8.97 1.38 -10.85
N LEU A 199 -8.84 0.29 -10.08
CA LEU A 199 -9.96 -0.52 -9.61
C LEU A 199 -10.88 0.28 -8.69
N MET A 200 -10.32 1.02 -7.72
CA MET A 200 -11.10 1.86 -6.81
C MET A 200 -11.88 2.93 -7.57
N GLN A 201 -11.26 3.58 -8.56
CA GLN A 201 -11.91 4.60 -9.37
C GLN A 201 -13.06 4.00 -10.20
N ALA A 202 -12.86 2.84 -10.81
CA ALA A 202 -13.89 2.16 -11.59
C ALA A 202 -15.11 1.79 -10.73
N TYR A 203 -14.91 1.29 -9.51
CA TYR A 203 -16.02 1.05 -8.57
C TYR A 203 -16.72 2.35 -8.19
N ALA A 204 -15.96 3.39 -7.82
CA ALA A 204 -16.53 4.66 -7.41
C ALA A 204 -17.45 5.26 -8.50
N GLU A 205 -16.97 5.32 -9.75
CA GLU A 205 -17.74 5.81 -10.89
C GLU A 205 -18.97 4.93 -11.17
N GLY A 206 -18.81 3.62 -11.14
CA GLY A 206 -19.91 2.68 -11.36
C GLY A 206 -21.02 2.81 -10.33
N PHE A 207 -20.67 2.87 -9.04
CA PHE A 207 -21.65 3.05 -7.97
C PHE A 207 -22.28 4.45 -7.97
N ASP A 208 -21.54 5.49 -8.39
CA ASP A 208 -22.10 6.83 -8.55
C ASP A 208 -23.14 6.88 -9.69
N ILE A 209 -22.90 6.21 -10.81
CA ILE A 209 -23.90 6.04 -11.89
C ILE A 209 -25.16 5.34 -11.37
N LEU A 210 -25.03 4.26 -10.59
CA LEU A 210 -26.16 3.55 -10.01
C LEU A 210 -26.97 4.45 -9.08
N LYS A 211 -26.30 5.21 -8.22
CA LYS A 211 -26.91 6.15 -7.27
C LYS A 211 -27.70 7.25 -7.97
N HIS A 212 -27.19 7.79 -9.07
CA HIS A 212 -27.85 8.86 -9.82
C HIS A 212 -29.00 8.36 -10.71
N LYS A 213 -29.29 7.07 -10.74
CA LYS A 213 -30.38 6.52 -11.56
C LYS A 213 -31.77 6.93 -11.09
N SER A 214 -31.90 7.42 -9.86
CA SER A 214 -33.17 7.99 -9.31
C SER A 214 -33.33 9.49 -9.59
N SER A 215 -32.40 10.16 -10.29
CA SER A 215 -32.41 11.61 -10.55
C SER A 215 -33.72 12.06 -11.20
N THR A 216 -34.26 13.17 -10.70
CA THR A 216 -35.49 13.81 -11.26
C THR A 216 -35.26 14.43 -12.64
N GLU A 217 -34.04 14.59 -13.07
CA GLU A 217 -33.66 15.04 -14.42
C GLU A 217 -33.91 13.99 -15.48
N LEU A 218 -34.03 12.72 -15.09
CA LEU A 218 -34.37 11.62 -15.99
C LEU A 218 -35.86 11.51 -16.22
N PRO A 219 -36.35 11.00 -17.37
CA PRO A 219 -37.71 10.62 -17.56
C PRO A 219 -38.18 9.63 -16.49
N GLU A 220 -39.40 9.79 -15.96
CA GLU A 220 -39.92 8.98 -14.86
C GLU A 220 -39.81 7.47 -15.12
N ALA A 221 -40.14 7.01 -16.33
CA ALA A 221 -40.03 5.61 -16.72
C ALA A 221 -38.61 5.04 -16.75
N GLN A 222 -37.58 5.89 -16.64
CA GLN A 222 -36.17 5.51 -16.65
C GLN A 222 -35.52 5.66 -15.27
N ARG A 223 -36.24 6.07 -14.25
CA ARG A 223 -35.75 6.22 -12.88
C ARG A 223 -35.86 4.91 -12.14
N TYR A 224 -34.79 4.52 -11.46
CA TYR A 224 -34.75 3.36 -10.60
C TYR A 224 -34.27 3.78 -9.22
N ASP A 225 -35.00 3.45 -8.18
CA ASP A 225 -34.53 3.58 -6.80
C ASP A 225 -33.78 2.28 -6.44
N LEU A 226 -32.47 2.32 -6.58
CA LEU A 226 -31.60 1.15 -6.46
C LEU A 226 -30.99 1.09 -5.07
N ASP A 227 -31.12 -0.05 -4.40
CA ASP A 227 -30.32 -0.33 -3.20
C ASP A 227 -28.90 -0.70 -3.61
N ILE A 228 -27.99 0.29 -3.57
CA ILE A 228 -26.60 0.11 -3.97
C ILE A 228 -25.79 -0.75 -2.98
N ALA A 229 -26.22 -0.84 -1.71
CA ALA A 229 -25.59 -1.72 -0.73
C ALA A 229 -25.88 -3.20 -1.06
N ASP A 230 -27.11 -3.52 -1.37
CA ASP A 230 -27.53 -4.88 -1.78
C ASP A 230 -26.94 -5.24 -3.15
N ILE A 231 -26.81 -4.30 -4.08
CA ILE A 231 -26.13 -4.53 -5.36
C ILE A 231 -24.66 -4.88 -5.13
N ALA A 232 -23.96 -4.15 -4.25
CA ALA A 232 -22.58 -4.47 -3.89
C ALA A 232 -22.47 -5.88 -3.28
N GLU A 233 -23.39 -6.24 -2.39
CA GLU A 233 -23.44 -7.58 -1.77
C GLU A 233 -23.68 -8.68 -2.82
N VAL A 234 -24.60 -8.49 -3.77
CA VAL A 234 -24.81 -9.45 -4.86
C VAL A 234 -23.55 -9.62 -5.71
N TRP A 235 -22.92 -8.51 -6.10
CA TRP A 235 -21.76 -8.57 -6.97
C TRP A 235 -20.54 -9.25 -6.31
N ARG A 236 -20.33 -9.02 -5.02
CA ARG A 236 -19.21 -9.68 -4.31
C ARG A 236 -19.39 -11.19 -4.17
N ARG A 237 -20.60 -11.73 -4.32
CA ARG A 237 -20.94 -13.16 -4.15
C ARG A 237 -20.60 -14.03 -5.36
N GLY A 238 -20.03 -13.51 -6.42
CA GLY A 238 -19.60 -14.33 -7.55
C GLY A 238 -19.72 -13.67 -8.91
N SER A 239 -19.90 -12.36 -8.98
CA SER A 239 -19.80 -11.66 -10.26
C SER A 239 -18.35 -11.58 -10.73
N VAL A 240 -18.15 -11.30 -12.02
CA VAL A 240 -16.82 -11.19 -12.62
C VAL A 240 -16.02 -10.00 -12.09
N VAL A 241 -16.69 -9.02 -11.45
CA VAL A 241 -16.05 -7.87 -10.79
C VAL A 241 -15.81 -8.09 -9.29
N SER A 242 -15.96 -9.30 -8.78
CA SER A 242 -15.70 -9.60 -7.37
C SER A 242 -14.21 -9.39 -7.02
N SER A 243 -13.96 -8.74 -5.90
CA SER A 243 -12.62 -8.50 -5.39
C SER A 243 -12.67 -8.13 -3.91
N TRP A 244 -11.54 -8.15 -3.21
CA TRP A 244 -11.49 -7.65 -1.84
C TRP A 244 -11.85 -6.15 -1.75
N LEU A 245 -11.53 -5.34 -2.75
CA LEU A 245 -11.97 -3.95 -2.80
C LEU A 245 -13.50 -3.83 -2.84
N LEU A 246 -14.17 -4.72 -3.58
CA LEU A 246 -15.64 -4.78 -3.59
C LEU A 246 -16.21 -5.25 -2.24
N ASP A 247 -15.55 -6.18 -1.55
CA ASP A 247 -15.94 -6.59 -0.19
C ASP A 247 -15.90 -5.40 0.78
N LEU A 248 -14.85 -4.57 0.70
CA LEU A 248 -14.74 -3.35 1.51
C LEU A 248 -15.80 -2.30 1.12
N THR A 249 -16.10 -2.17 -0.17
CA THR A 249 -17.17 -1.28 -0.68
C THR A 249 -18.53 -1.71 -0.14
N ALA A 250 -18.85 -2.99 -0.22
CA ALA A 250 -20.12 -3.53 0.31
C ALA A 250 -20.24 -3.29 1.83
N GLY A 251 -19.16 -3.51 2.59
CA GLY A 251 -19.14 -3.24 4.02
C GLY A 251 -19.33 -1.75 4.36
N ALA A 252 -18.76 -0.85 3.58
CA ALA A 252 -18.93 0.59 3.77
C ALA A 252 -20.38 1.04 3.47
N LEU A 253 -20.96 0.58 2.35
CA LEU A 253 -22.34 0.91 1.94
C LEU A 253 -23.37 0.32 2.90
N ALA A 254 -23.18 -0.91 3.38
CA ALA A 254 -24.05 -1.52 4.38
C ALA A 254 -24.02 -0.77 5.72
N GLY A 255 -22.89 -0.18 6.08
CA GLY A 255 -22.78 0.65 7.28
C GLY A 255 -23.39 2.05 7.14
N ASN A 256 -23.30 2.63 5.96
CA ASN A 256 -23.88 3.94 5.60
C ASN A 256 -23.95 4.09 4.07
N SER A 257 -25.12 3.95 3.48
CA SER A 257 -25.33 4.01 2.03
C SER A 257 -25.12 5.40 1.42
N THR A 258 -25.10 6.46 2.23
CA THR A 258 -24.80 7.84 1.78
C THR A 258 -23.34 8.19 1.86
N LEU A 259 -22.54 7.43 2.63
CA LEU A 259 -21.10 7.64 2.88
C LEU A 259 -20.76 9.04 3.44
N ASP A 260 -21.72 9.76 4.01
CA ASP A 260 -21.61 11.17 4.44
C ASP A 260 -20.60 11.44 5.57
N LYS A 261 -20.15 10.38 6.27
CA LYS A 261 -19.09 10.46 7.27
C LYS A 261 -17.68 10.49 6.68
N TYR A 262 -17.52 10.29 5.38
CA TYR A 262 -16.24 10.31 4.69
C TYR A 262 -16.06 11.63 3.93
N SER A 263 -14.84 12.13 3.88
CA SER A 263 -14.48 13.29 3.05
C SER A 263 -14.59 12.96 1.56
N SER A 264 -14.95 13.94 0.75
CA SER A 264 -14.83 13.85 -0.71
C SER A 264 -13.40 14.08 -1.22
N GLU A 265 -12.48 14.55 -0.35
CA GLU A 265 -11.08 14.70 -0.69
C GLU A 265 -10.36 13.34 -0.57
N VAL A 266 -9.70 12.92 -1.64
CA VAL A 266 -8.97 11.66 -1.68
C VAL A 266 -7.48 11.90 -1.85
N ALA A 267 -6.71 11.58 -0.79
CA ALA A 267 -5.26 11.67 -0.83
C ALA A 267 -4.64 10.59 -1.73
N ASP A 268 -3.44 10.86 -2.22
CA ASP A 268 -2.54 9.85 -2.78
C ASP A 268 -1.31 9.70 -1.85
N SER A 269 -0.66 8.56 -1.88
CA SER A 269 0.50 8.21 -1.04
C SER A 269 1.81 8.07 -1.83
N GLY A 270 1.83 8.56 -3.08
CA GLY A 270 3.01 8.61 -3.94
C GLY A 270 3.05 7.50 -5.00
N GLU A 271 2.65 6.28 -4.68
CA GLU A 271 2.82 5.11 -5.56
C GLU A 271 2.09 5.25 -6.90
N GLY A 272 0.92 5.91 -6.91
CA GLY A 272 0.21 6.22 -8.15
C GLY A 272 1.01 7.14 -9.07
N ARG A 273 1.72 8.13 -8.51
CA ARG A 273 2.62 9.03 -9.24
C ARG A 273 3.81 8.27 -9.81
N TRP A 274 4.50 7.51 -8.96
CA TRP A 274 5.67 6.72 -9.35
C TRP A 274 5.34 5.67 -10.42
N THR A 275 4.13 5.08 -10.37
CA THR A 275 3.65 4.16 -11.41
C THR A 275 3.50 4.85 -12.76
N ILE A 276 2.98 6.09 -12.78
CA ILE A 276 2.86 6.86 -14.03
C ILE A 276 4.23 7.31 -14.54
N GLU A 277 5.13 7.72 -13.64
CA GLU A 277 6.52 8.05 -13.98
C GLU A 277 7.22 6.86 -14.64
N ALA A 278 7.10 5.66 -14.06
CA ALA A 278 7.63 4.44 -14.64
C ALA A 278 7.01 4.13 -16.02
N ALA A 279 5.70 4.28 -16.17
CA ALA A 279 5.04 4.10 -17.46
C ALA A 279 5.56 5.07 -18.53
N ILE A 280 5.88 6.31 -18.16
CA ILE A 280 6.49 7.30 -19.06
C ILE A 280 7.92 6.88 -19.43
N GLU A 281 8.75 6.50 -18.45
CA GLU A 281 10.13 6.04 -18.65
C GLU A 281 10.21 4.81 -19.57
N GLU A 282 9.26 3.91 -19.43
CA GLU A 282 9.17 2.66 -20.19
C GLU A 282 8.40 2.80 -21.52
N ALA A 283 7.86 3.99 -21.80
CA ALA A 283 6.98 4.26 -22.95
C ALA A 283 5.75 3.33 -23.01
N VAL A 284 5.19 2.99 -21.84
CA VAL A 284 3.99 2.16 -21.70
C VAL A 284 2.75 3.04 -21.53
N PRO A 285 1.70 2.85 -22.37
CA PRO A 285 0.46 3.61 -22.18
C PRO A 285 -0.26 3.20 -20.88
N ALA A 286 -0.63 4.19 -20.04
CA ALA A 286 -1.27 3.96 -18.75
C ALA A 286 -2.49 4.85 -18.52
N GLN A 287 -3.42 4.93 -19.50
CA GLN A 287 -4.56 5.84 -19.49
C GLN A 287 -5.46 5.68 -18.28
N VAL A 288 -5.82 4.45 -17.91
CA VAL A 288 -6.71 4.15 -16.78
C VAL A 288 -6.07 4.58 -15.46
N LEU A 289 -4.79 4.25 -15.25
CA LEU A 289 -4.07 4.58 -14.03
C LEU A 289 -3.85 6.09 -13.91
N SER A 290 -3.54 6.77 -15.03
CA SER A 290 -3.42 8.23 -15.07
C SER A 290 -4.73 8.92 -14.74
N ALA A 291 -5.86 8.47 -15.31
CA ALA A 291 -7.17 9.03 -15.02
C ALA A 291 -7.53 8.86 -13.52
N ALA A 292 -7.28 7.70 -12.94
CA ALA A 292 -7.53 7.44 -11.52
C ALA A 292 -6.69 8.34 -10.60
N LEU A 293 -5.41 8.57 -10.93
CA LEU A 293 -4.55 9.50 -10.19
C LEU A 293 -5.05 10.95 -10.30
N TYR A 294 -5.41 11.39 -11.50
CA TYR A 294 -5.90 12.76 -11.73
C TYR A 294 -7.26 13.01 -11.08
N SER A 295 -8.12 12.00 -10.97
CA SER A 295 -9.37 12.08 -10.19
C SER A 295 -9.09 12.40 -8.72
N ARG A 296 -8.03 11.81 -8.12
CA ARG A 296 -7.60 12.16 -6.76
C ARG A 296 -7.08 13.58 -6.66
N PHE A 297 -6.35 14.08 -7.66
CA PHE A 297 -5.93 15.48 -7.67
C PHE A 297 -7.14 16.41 -7.76
N ARG A 298 -8.08 16.09 -8.65
CA ARG A 298 -9.31 16.85 -8.83
C ARG A 298 -10.17 16.90 -7.56
N SER A 299 -10.24 15.81 -6.80
CA SER A 299 -11.05 15.75 -5.57
C SER A 299 -10.61 16.75 -4.48
N ARG A 300 -9.41 17.32 -4.60
CA ARG A 300 -8.83 18.27 -3.63
C ARG A 300 -8.88 19.72 -4.09
N GLU A 301 -9.45 19.98 -5.29
CA GLU A 301 -9.55 21.32 -5.87
C GLU A 301 -11.01 21.77 -5.94
N ASP A 302 -11.36 22.73 -5.08
CA ASP A 302 -12.56 23.54 -5.26
C ASP A 302 -12.26 24.73 -6.16
N ASN A 303 -13.09 24.98 -7.19
CA ASN A 303 -12.97 26.14 -8.09
C ASN A 303 -11.61 26.22 -8.83
N SER A 304 -11.26 25.16 -9.54
CA SER A 304 -10.00 25.05 -10.28
C SER A 304 -9.80 26.25 -11.25
N PHE A 305 -8.56 26.74 -11.32
CA PHE A 305 -8.18 27.77 -12.28
C PHE A 305 -8.46 27.34 -13.73
N ALA A 306 -8.29 26.06 -14.04
CA ALA A 306 -8.56 25.51 -15.36
C ALA A 306 -10.05 25.66 -15.74
N ASP A 307 -10.99 25.36 -14.83
CA ASP A 307 -12.42 25.51 -15.09
C ASP A 307 -12.80 26.99 -15.28
N ARG A 308 -12.20 27.90 -14.47
CA ARG A 308 -12.40 29.35 -14.66
C ARG A 308 -11.86 29.83 -16.01
N MET A 309 -10.75 29.30 -16.48
CA MET A 309 -10.19 29.58 -17.79
C MET A 309 -11.13 29.11 -18.91
N LEU A 310 -11.69 27.90 -18.79
CA LEU A 310 -12.67 27.38 -19.74
C LEU A 310 -13.90 28.29 -19.80
N SER A 311 -14.44 28.68 -18.65
CA SER A 311 -15.59 29.60 -18.56
C SER A 311 -15.26 30.96 -19.19
N ALA A 312 -14.08 31.49 -18.92
CA ALA A 312 -13.63 32.79 -19.53
C ALA A 312 -13.49 32.69 -21.06
N MET A 313 -12.96 31.58 -21.59
CA MET A 313 -12.87 31.34 -23.02
C MET A 313 -14.25 31.22 -23.66
N ARG A 314 -15.20 30.48 -23.05
CA ARG A 314 -16.58 30.37 -23.51
C ARG A 314 -17.28 31.71 -23.54
N PHE A 315 -17.02 32.58 -22.56
CA PHE A 315 -17.50 33.93 -22.58
C PHE A 315 -16.87 34.76 -23.74
N GLY A 316 -15.54 34.64 -23.93
CA GLY A 316 -14.82 35.43 -24.93
C GLY A 316 -15.26 35.14 -26.37
N PHE A 317 -15.50 33.90 -26.74
CA PHE A 317 -15.86 33.55 -28.11
C PHE A 317 -17.39 33.39 -28.33
N GLY A 318 -18.16 33.08 -27.31
CA GLY A 318 -19.59 32.75 -27.44
C GLY A 318 -20.54 33.61 -26.60
N GLY A 319 -20.02 34.49 -25.76
CA GLY A 319 -20.83 35.33 -24.85
C GLY A 319 -21.54 34.53 -23.72
N HIS A 320 -21.17 33.28 -23.49
CA HIS A 320 -21.74 32.45 -22.43
C HIS A 320 -21.32 32.96 -21.05
N LYS A 321 -22.31 33.40 -20.25
CA LYS A 321 -22.09 33.98 -18.92
C LYS A 321 -22.18 32.89 -17.84
N GLU A 322 -21.03 32.43 -17.39
CA GLU A 322 -20.89 31.48 -16.29
C GLU A 322 -20.10 32.19 -15.17
N PHE A 323 -20.70 33.25 -14.59
CA PHE A 323 -20.06 34.01 -13.53
C PHE A 323 -20.36 33.45 -12.14
N THR A 324 -19.41 33.57 -11.23
CA THR A 324 -19.61 33.23 -9.83
C THR A 324 -20.79 34.07 -9.28
N PRO A 325 -21.79 33.44 -8.63
CA PRO A 325 -22.91 34.15 -8.04
C PRO A 325 -22.41 35.29 -7.12
N GLY A 326 -22.89 36.55 -7.36
CA GLY A 326 -22.55 37.73 -6.57
C GLY A 326 -21.33 38.55 -7.06
N LEU A 327 -20.58 38.10 -8.07
CA LEU A 327 -19.57 38.93 -8.76
C LEU A 327 -20.18 39.49 -10.06
N LYS A 328 -20.31 40.79 -10.16
CA LYS A 328 -20.76 41.50 -11.35
C LYS A 328 -19.58 41.93 -12.22
#